data_db8cbe820cea0b959e54c8e7d52c6b05
#
_entry.id   db8cbe820cea0b959e54c8e7d52c6b05
#
_cell.length_a   1.000
_cell.length_b   1.000
_cell.length_c   1.000
_cell.angle_alpha   90.00
_cell.angle_beta   90.00
_cell.angle_gamma   90.00
#
_symmetry.space_group_name_H-M   'P 1'
#
loop_
_entity.id
_entity.type
_entity.pdbx_description
1 polymer ?
#
loop_
_entity_poly.entity_id
_entity_poly.type
_entity_poly.pdbx_seq_one_letter_code
_entity_poly.pdbx_strand_id
1 'polypeptide(L)'
;MPRIPALVPLAPWERTAQLALFMLVMLAAWRGAWLQHAHDPYEFLRHGNDSLGYYQWLPATFIHFDWSRMFWCHQMENGNWISLFTLGVAVLQLPFFLVGHAAAFTFGYDLNGFSAPYGVAMMLGGACYTAAGCVVSFRLARRFSAGLPALIAAALLFVATNVYFYAVREPMMSHNYALFLIGLHAYCSLRVLDGPRGAHVLLLVLSGALIVLVRQLNVFSLLFPLLVAGSKDRVRLFFSNILSKHASLISGLALGMLPWALQMIYWHWTTGEAITFTYGKKGEGFEWDKMVPGLVVLGVRNGWLVYTPLMIAVMTMLIRRAWQGIAPARTVLLLTCITWLLYSAWWSWHLGSGYGHRGFIDLYALLAVPLAWLIQAVMSRGLIWRMTAAITVIALVQLNMGLIERYDWFWSWEDWTWKRLFEQVSDVVIGK
;
A
#
# COMPACT_ATOMS: atom_id res chain seq x y z
N MET A 1 -7.66 -27.74 13.31
CA MET A 1 -7.54 -26.30 12.97
C MET A 1 -8.89 -25.81 12.46
N PRO A 2 -9.39 -24.64 12.87
CA PRO A 2 -10.63 -24.11 12.33
C PRO A 2 -10.49 -23.91 10.81
N ARG A 3 -11.48 -24.40 10.07
CA ARG A 3 -11.50 -24.30 8.59
C ARG A 3 -11.66 -22.83 8.19
N ILE A 4 -10.96 -22.38 7.13
CA ILE A 4 -11.25 -21.09 6.51
C ILE A 4 -12.71 -21.13 6.05
N PRO A 5 -13.56 -20.14 6.41
CA PRO A 5 -14.95 -20.14 5.99
C PRO A 5 -15.07 -20.18 4.46
N ALA A 6 -16.06 -20.91 3.94
CA ALA A 6 -16.34 -20.88 2.51
C ALA A 6 -16.70 -19.47 2.05
N LEU A 7 -16.41 -19.13 0.81
CA LEU A 7 -16.79 -17.84 0.27
C LEU A 7 -18.32 -17.80 0.05
N VAL A 8 -18.97 -16.88 0.73
CA VAL A 8 -20.38 -16.57 0.49
C VAL A 8 -20.47 -15.50 -0.60
N PRO A 9 -21.31 -15.67 -1.63
CA PRO A 9 -21.54 -14.63 -2.62
C PRO A 9 -21.98 -13.31 -1.97
N LEU A 10 -21.56 -12.19 -2.56
CA LEU A 10 -21.99 -10.88 -2.08
C LEU A 10 -23.49 -10.70 -2.27
N ALA A 11 -24.18 -10.25 -1.22
CA ALA A 11 -25.57 -9.82 -1.29
C ALA A 11 -25.72 -8.63 -2.26
N PRO A 12 -26.92 -8.38 -2.82
CA PRO A 12 -27.13 -7.25 -3.72
C PRO A 12 -26.65 -5.91 -3.13
N TRP A 13 -26.99 -5.61 -1.89
CA TRP A 13 -26.56 -4.39 -1.20
C TRP A 13 -25.02 -4.30 -1.03
N GLU A 14 -24.33 -5.42 -0.81
CA GLU A 14 -22.87 -5.46 -0.67
C GLU A 14 -22.17 -5.14 -2.01
N ARG A 15 -22.79 -5.52 -3.14
CA ARG A 15 -22.29 -5.14 -4.48
C ARG A 15 -22.44 -3.65 -4.72
N THR A 16 -23.56 -3.06 -4.34
CA THR A 16 -23.76 -1.61 -4.42
C THR A 16 -22.82 -0.87 -3.46
N ALA A 17 -22.71 -1.34 -2.22
CA ALA A 17 -21.84 -0.73 -1.20
C ALA A 17 -20.35 -0.74 -1.59
N GLN A 18 -19.86 -1.81 -2.21
CA GLN A 18 -18.46 -1.82 -2.69
C GLN A 18 -18.22 -0.83 -3.83
N LEU A 19 -19.20 -0.62 -4.73
CA LEU A 19 -19.11 0.40 -5.78
C LEU A 19 -19.16 1.80 -5.17
N ALA A 20 -20.05 2.02 -4.22
CA ALA A 20 -20.12 3.27 -3.47
C ALA A 20 -18.81 3.54 -2.71
N LEU A 21 -18.25 2.53 -2.04
CA LEU A 21 -16.95 2.65 -1.38
C LEU A 21 -15.84 3.06 -2.36
N PHE A 22 -15.77 2.39 -3.52
CA PHE A 22 -14.80 2.74 -4.56
C PHE A 22 -14.96 4.20 -4.99
N MET A 23 -16.17 4.60 -5.37
CA MET A 23 -16.43 5.95 -5.86
C MET A 23 -16.18 7.03 -4.80
N LEU A 24 -16.62 6.80 -3.57
CA LEU A 24 -16.42 7.76 -2.47
C LEU A 24 -14.94 7.93 -2.11
N VAL A 25 -14.19 6.83 -1.99
CA VAL A 25 -12.75 6.89 -1.70
C VAL A 25 -11.99 7.53 -2.86
N MET A 26 -12.29 7.12 -4.10
CA MET A 26 -11.65 7.69 -5.29
C MET A 26 -11.90 9.19 -5.41
N LEU A 27 -13.16 9.63 -5.28
CA LEU A 27 -13.51 11.05 -5.38
C LEU A 27 -12.93 11.86 -4.22
N ALA A 28 -12.95 11.33 -2.98
CA ALA A 28 -12.37 12.01 -1.83
C ALA A 28 -10.84 12.15 -1.96
N ALA A 29 -10.16 11.07 -2.36
CA ALA A 29 -8.71 11.08 -2.57
C ALA A 29 -8.31 12.01 -3.73
N TRP A 30 -8.99 11.89 -4.88
CA TRP A 30 -8.71 12.74 -6.04
C TRP A 30 -9.01 14.21 -5.75
N ARG A 31 -10.17 14.52 -5.14
CA ARG A 31 -10.49 15.90 -4.75
C ARG A 31 -9.47 16.45 -3.76
N GLY A 32 -9.08 15.66 -2.76
CA GLY A 32 -8.05 16.05 -1.80
C GLY A 32 -6.70 16.33 -2.49
N ALA A 33 -6.25 15.42 -3.35
CA ALA A 33 -5.02 15.61 -4.14
C ALA A 33 -5.11 16.82 -5.06
N TRP A 34 -6.26 17.02 -5.70
CA TRP A 34 -6.51 18.21 -6.52
C TRP A 34 -6.37 19.50 -5.70
N LEU A 35 -7.03 19.59 -4.54
CA LEU A 35 -6.94 20.78 -3.67
C LEU A 35 -5.52 21.04 -3.17
N GLN A 36 -4.73 19.97 -2.95
CA GLN A 36 -3.35 20.07 -2.49
C GLN A 36 -2.38 20.52 -3.61
N HIS A 37 -2.57 20.05 -4.86
CA HIS A 37 -1.56 20.12 -5.91
C HIS A 37 -2.02 20.88 -7.17
N ALA A 38 -3.32 21.28 -7.29
CA ALA A 38 -3.85 21.88 -8.51
C ALA A 38 -3.27 23.27 -8.81
N HIS A 39 -2.72 23.95 -7.82
CA HIS A 39 -2.06 25.24 -8.01
C HIS A 39 -0.78 25.10 -8.86
N ASP A 40 -0.07 23.95 -8.76
CA ASP A 40 1.08 23.61 -9.60
C ASP A 40 1.21 22.11 -9.85
N PRO A 41 0.44 21.53 -10.80
CA PRO A 41 0.56 20.12 -11.16
C PRO A 41 1.92 19.76 -11.78
N TYR A 42 2.64 20.72 -12.30
CA TYR A 42 3.98 20.55 -12.86
C TYR A 42 5.02 20.37 -11.73
N GLU A 43 4.99 21.22 -10.70
CA GLU A 43 5.84 21.09 -9.52
C GLU A 43 5.55 19.79 -8.78
N PHE A 44 4.28 19.41 -8.65
CA PHE A 44 3.87 18.12 -8.07
C PHE A 44 4.60 16.92 -8.70
N LEU A 45 4.73 16.88 -10.05
CA LEU A 45 5.41 15.79 -10.75
C LEU A 45 6.94 15.85 -10.61
N ARG A 46 7.50 17.03 -10.39
CA ARG A 46 8.95 17.25 -10.32
C ARG A 46 9.50 17.31 -8.91
N HIS A 47 8.63 17.31 -7.92
CA HIS A 47 9.09 17.37 -6.54
C HIS A 47 10.02 16.19 -6.24
N GLY A 48 11.24 16.49 -5.80
CA GLY A 48 12.36 15.56 -5.69
C GLY A 48 12.26 14.58 -4.51
N ASN A 49 11.14 13.88 -4.41
CA ASN A 49 10.89 12.82 -3.44
C ASN A 49 10.84 11.44 -4.12
N ASP A 50 10.59 10.39 -3.33
CA ASP A 50 10.46 9.01 -3.82
C ASP A 50 9.43 8.89 -4.97
N SER A 51 8.38 9.73 -4.97
CA SER A 51 7.33 9.74 -5.99
C SER A 51 7.88 10.01 -7.38
N LEU A 52 8.79 10.99 -7.52
CA LEU A 52 9.49 11.24 -8.78
C LEU A 52 10.35 10.04 -9.19
N GLY A 53 11.02 9.39 -8.23
CA GLY A 53 11.84 8.21 -8.48
C GLY A 53 11.05 7.05 -9.10
N TYR A 54 9.78 6.89 -8.75
CA TYR A 54 8.89 5.94 -9.40
C TYR A 54 8.37 6.43 -10.76
N TYR A 55 7.97 7.69 -10.85
CA TYR A 55 7.32 8.24 -12.03
C TYR A 55 8.27 8.43 -13.22
N GLN A 56 9.53 8.82 -12.98
CA GLN A 56 10.51 9.18 -14.01
C GLN A 56 10.75 8.10 -15.09
N TRP A 57 10.47 6.82 -14.77
CA TRP A 57 10.54 5.73 -15.73
C TRP A 57 9.66 5.94 -16.97
N LEU A 58 8.49 6.58 -16.77
CA LEU A 58 7.51 6.76 -17.85
C LEU A 58 7.99 7.76 -18.90
N PRO A 59 8.33 9.02 -18.56
CA PRO A 59 8.86 9.95 -19.55
C PRO A 59 10.21 9.47 -20.14
N ALA A 60 11.10 8.86 -19.36
CA ALA A 60 12.36 8.34 -19.85
C ALA A 60 12.15 7.23 -20.90
N THR A 61 11.17 6.33 -20.69
CA THR A 61 10.90 5.20 -21.60
C THR A 61 10.05 5.61 -22.80
N PHE A 62 8.98 6.39 -22.62
CA PHE A 62 7.95 6.59 -23.64
C PHE A 62 8.07 7.92 -24.39
N ILE A 63 8.81 8.89 -23.85
CA ILE A 63 9.00 10.21 -24.47
C ILE A 63 10.42 10.39 -24.94
N HIS A 64 11.39 10.15 -24.05
CA HIS A 64 12.80 10.38 -24.36
C HIS A 64 13.49 9.18 -24.98
N PHE A 65 12.97 7.95 -24.80
CA PHE A 65 13.62 6.69 -25.22
C PHE A 65 15.06 6.57 -24.69
N ASP A 66 15.30 7.14 -23.51
CA ASP A 66 16.63 7.29 -22.91
C ASP A 66 16.56 7.24 -21.39
N TRP A 67 16.99 6.13 -20.81
CA TRP A 67 17.02 5.94 -19.35
C TRP A 67 18.13 6.74 -18.65
N SER A 68 19.10 7.30 -19.39
CA SER A 68 20.09 8.22 -18.82
C SER A 68 19.47 9.58 -18.40
N ARG A 69 18.25 9.87 -18.87
CA ARG A 69 17.49 11.09 -18.54
C ARG A 69 16.61 10.98 -17.29
N MET A 70 16.84 9.99 -16.44
CA MET A 70 16.19 9.94 -15.14
C MET A 70 16.86 10.92 -14.16
N PHE A 71 16.05 11.61 -13.35
CA PHE A 71 16.51 12.70 -12.47
C PHE A 71 16.93 12.20 -11.09
N TRP A 72 16.18 11.25 -10.53
CA TRP A 72 16.36 10.75 -9.18
C TRP A 72 17.20 9.47 -9.20
N CYS A 73 18.49 9.65 -9.49
CA CYS A 73 19.44 8.58 -9.64
C CYS A 73 20.68 8.80 -8.75
N HIS A 74 21.37 7.71 -8.44
CA HIS A 74 22.65 7.69 -7.76
C HIS A 74 23.76 7.38 -8.76
N GLN A 75 24.85 8.15 -8.75
CA GLN A 75 26.02 7.88 -9.58
C GLN A 75 26.87 6.81 -8.89
N MET A 76 27.20 5.75 -9.64
CA MET A 76 28.06 4.66 -9.19
C MET A 76 29.52 4.93 -9.50
N GLU A 77 30.41 4.15 -8.90
CA GLU A 77 31.87 4.24 -9.11
C GLU A 77 32.29 4.05 -10.57
N ASN A 78 31.54 3.25 -11.35
CA ASN A 78 31.76 3.05 -12.78
C ASN A 78 31.31 4.23 -13.66
N GLY A 79 30.81 5.31 -13.06
CA GLY A 79 30.29 6.49 -13.75
C GLY A 79 28.84 6.41 -14.22
N ASN A 80 28.22 5.25 -14.19
CA ASN A 80 26.81 5.09 -14.57
C ASN A 80 25.87 5.62 -13.49
N TRP A 81 24.67 6.01 -13.90
CA TRP A 81 23.60 6.45 -13.01
C TRP A 81 22.55 5.37 -12.83
N ILE A 82 22.25 5.00 -11.58
CA ILE A 82 21.24 3.99 -11.26
C ILE A 82 20.06 4.61 -10.54
N SER A 83 18.84 4.30 -10.99
CA SER A 83 17.61 4.59 -10.22
C SER A 83 17.53 3.65 -9.03
N LEU A 84 17.33 4.21 -7.83
CA LEU A 84 17.11 3.42 -6.62
C LEU A 84 15.74 2.70 -6.64
N PHE A 85 14.79 3.24 -7.41
CA PHE A 85 13.40 2.79 -7.48
C PHE A 85 13.19 1.90 -8.69
N THR A 86 12.56 0.76 -8.46
CA THR A 86 12.19 -0.19 -9.51
C THR A 86 10.98 0.31 -10.31
N LEU A 87 10.86 -0.17 -11.54
CA LEU A 87 9.80 0.27 -12.47
C LEU A 87 8.38 -0.22 -12.14
N GLY A 88 8.20 -1.01 -11.06
CA GLY A 88 6.91 -1.63 -10.73
C GLY A 88 5.76 -0.64 -10.53
N VAL A 89 6.02 0.50 -9.87
CA VAL A 89 5.00 1.56 -9.71
C VAL A 89 4.70 2.21 -11.06
N ALA A 90 5.72 2.48 -11.88
CA ALA A 90 5.55 3.05 -13.21
C ALA A 90 4.66 2.16 -14.12
N VAL A 91 4.80 0.82 -14.04
CA VAL A 91 3.91 -0.11 -14.76
C VAL A 91 2.44 0.10 -14.38
N LEU A 92 2.16 0.32 -13.10
CA LEU A 92 0.79 0.57 -12.63
C LEU A 92 0.31 2.00 -12.96
N GLN A 93 1.21 2.96 -13.05
CA GLN A 93 0.94 4.33 -13.46
C GLN A 93 0.76 4.48 -14.97
N LEU A 94 1.28 3.54 -15.78
CA LEU A 94 1.29 3.63 -17.24
C LEU A 94 -0.07 3.94 -17.89
N PRO A 95 -1.20 3.30 -17.50
CA PRO A 95 -2.49 3.63 -18.10
C PRO A 95 -2.89 5.10 -17.91
N PHE A 96 -2.60 5.65 -16.74
CA PHE A 96 -2.88 7.06 -16.42
C PHE A 96 -1.91 8.00 -17.13
N PHE A 97 -0.64 7.62 -17.25
CA PHE A 97 0.34 8.35 -18.04
C PHE A 97 -0.10 8.50 -19.49
N LEU A 98 -0.57 7.42 -20.12
CA LEU A 98 -1.07 7.44 -21.49
C LEU A 98 -2.31 8.33 -21.65
N VAL A 99 -3.22 8.32 -20.67
CA VAL A 99 -4.36 9.24 -20.63
C VAL A 99 -3.88 10.69 -20.51
N GLY A 100 -2.93 10.97 -19.62
CA GLY A 100 -2.31 12.28 -19.46
C GLY A 100 -1.62 12.74 -20.74
N HIS A 101 -0.91 11.85 -21.43
CA HIS A 101 -0.25 12.12 -22.72
C HIS A 101 -1.26 12.47 -23.82
N ALA A 102 -2.32 11.66 -23.95
CA ALA A 102 -3.40 11.91 -24.90
C ALA A 102 -4.11 13.26 -24.60
N ALA A 103 -4.35 13.57 -23.34
CA ALA A 103 -4.92 14.85 -22.94
C ALA A 103 -3.96 16.03 -23.24
N ALA A 104 -2.66 15.89 -22.95
CA ALA A 104 -1.67 16.90 -23.28
C ALA A 104 -1.64 17.18 -24.81
N PHE A 105 -1.64 16.13 -25.62
CA PHE A 105 -1.73 16.25 -27.08
C PHE A 105 -3.01 16.96 -27.53
N THR A 106 -4.17 16.56 -26.99
CA THR A 106 -5.48 17.09 -27.41
C THR A 106 -5.66 18.55 -27.04
N PHE A 107 -5.16 18.97 -25.87
CA PHE A 107 -5.33 20.32 -25.36
C PHE A 107 -4.12 21.26 -25.59
N GLY A 108 -3.12 20.82 -26.38
CA GLY A 108 -1.99 21.66 -26.76
C GLY A 108 -0.98 21.95 -25.64
N TYR A 109 -0.87 21.05 -24.65
CA TYR A 109 0.18 21.13 -23.63
C TYR A 109 1.48 20.47 -24.10
N ASP A 110 2.58 20.79 -23.42
CA ASP A 110 3.88 20.18 -23.70
C ASP A 110 3.84 18.64 -23.51
N LEU A 111 4.32 17.92 -24.51
CA LEU A 111 4.40 16.45 -24.49
C LEU A 111 5.69 15.94 -23.81
N ASN A 112 6.10 16.58 -22.72
CA ASN A 112 7.35 16.34 -22.01
C ASN A 112 7.23 15.33 -20.83
N GLY A 113 6.02 14.86 -20.55
CA GLY A 113 5.72 13.97 -19.39
C GLY A 113 5.49 14.71 -18.07
N PHE A 114 5.65 16.04 -18.03
CA PHE A 114 5.59 16.84 -16.81
C PHE A 114 4.56 17.97 -16.85
N SER A 115 3.86 18.19 -17.97
CA SER A 115 2.83 19.22 -18.04
C SER A 115 1.58 18.86 -17.23
N ALA A 116 0.70 19.83 -16.99
CA ALA A 116 -0.45 19.69 -16.09
C ALA A 116 -1.35 18.46 -16.32
N PRO A 117 -1.67 18.04 -17.57
CA PRO A 117 -2.47 16.84 -17.80
C PRO A 117 -1.88 15.55 -17.21
N TYR A 118 -0.56 15.40 -17.19
CA TYR A 118 0.10 14.25 -16.58
C TYR A 118 -0.05 14.28 -15.05
N GLY A 119 0.13 15.46 -14.42
CA GLY A 119 -0.06 15.62 -12.98
C GLY A 119 -1.47 15.23 -12.55
N VAL A 120 -2.49 15.72 -13.25
CA VAL A 120 -3.90 15.39 -13.00
C VAL A 120 -4.15 13.90 -13.16
N ALA A 121 -3.60 13.27 -14.21
CA ALA A 121 -3.74 11.84 -14.45
C ALA A 121 -3.05 11.00 -13.35
N MET A 122 -1.90 11.43 -12.83
CA MET A 122 -1.21 10.75 -11.73
C MET A 122 -1.99 10.86 -10.40
N MET A 123 -2.58 12.02 -10.09
CA MET A 123 -3.47 12.16 -8.94
C MET A 123 -4.66 11.20 -9.03
N LEU A 124 -5.27 11.10 -10.22
CA LEU A 124 -6.38 10.15 -10.47
C LEU A 124 -5.91 8.70 -10.31
N GLY A 125 -4.72 8.37 -10.80
CA GLY A 125 -4.13 7.03 -10.69
C GLY A 125 -3.97 6.59 -9.23
N GLY A 126 -3.34 7.43 -8.40
CA GLY A 126 -3.19 7.17 -6.97
C GLY A 126 -4.53 7.00 -6.24
N ALA A 127 -5.51 7.86 -6.56
CA ALA A 127 -6.86 7.76 -6.01
C ALA A 127 -7.57 6.45 -6.41
N CYS A 128 -7.46 6.04 -7.68
CA CYS A 128 -8.03 4.78 -8.18
C CYS A 128 -7.41 3.56 -7.48
N TYR A 129 -6.09 3.50 -7.33
CA TYR A 129 -5.43 2.37 -6.65
C TYR A 129 -5.74 2.34 -5.17
N THR A 130 -5.81 3.49 -4.48
CA THR A 130 -6.25 3.55 -3.09
C THR A 130 -7.68 3.04 -2.93
N ALA A 131 -8.60 3.48 -3.78
CA ALA A 131 -9.99 3.02 -3.77
C ALA A 131 -10.12 1.52 -4.05
N ALA A 132 -9.37 1.01 -5.04
CA ALA A 132 -9.30 -0.43 -5.34
C ALA A 132 -8.73 -1.22 -4.14
N GLY A 133 -7.71 -0.68 -3.46
CA GLY A 133 -7.16 -1.23 -2.21
C GLY A 133 -8.21 -1.35 -1.10
N CYS A 134 -9.03 -0.31 -0.91
CA CYS A 134 -10.15 -0.34 0.05
C CYS A 134 -11.22 -1.38 -0.33
N VAL A 135 -11.56 -1.50 -1.61
CA VAL A 135 -12.53 -2.52 -2.08
C VAL A 135 -11.99 -3.93 -1.86
N VAL A 136 -10.72 -4.18 -2.15
CA VAL A 136 -10.11 -5.49 -1.90
C VAL A 136 -10.02 -5.78 -0.41
N SER A 137 -9.72 -4.77 0.42
CA SER A 137 -9.76 -4.86 1.88
C SER A 137 -11.15 -5.26 2.40
N PHE A 138 -12.21 -4.64 1.86
CA PHE A 138 -13.60 -5.05 2.13
C PHE A 138 -13.83 -6.53 1.78
N ARG A 139 -13.42 -6.97 0.59
CA ARG A 139 -13.62 -8.36 0.14
C ARG A 139 -12.87 -9.37 1.00
N LEU A 140 -11.65 -9.04 1.42
CA LEU A 140 -10.87 -9.85 2.35
C LEU A 140 -11.55 -9.95 3.72
N ALA A 141 -11.90 -8.80 4.31
CA ALA A 141 -12.56 -8.74 5.61
C ALA A 141 -13.92 -9.45 5.59
N ARG A 142 -14.70 -9.29 4.50
CA ARG A 142 -16.00 -9.94 4.28
C ARG A 142 -15.93 -11.47 4.27
N ARG A 143 -14.77 -12.01 3.95
CA ARG A 143 -14.52 -13.46 4.02
C ARG A 143 -14.61 -14.00 5.44
N PHE A 144 -14.28 -13.19 6.44
CA PHE A 144 -14.09 -13.59 7.83
C PHE A 144 -15.06 -12.88 8.81
N SER A 145 -15.89 -11.98 8.30
CA SER A 145 -16.84 -11.19 9.08
C SER A 145 -18.14 -10.94 8.30
N ALA A 146 -19.15 -10.35 8.97
CA ALA A 146 -20.35 -9.88 8.30
C ALA A 146 -20.05 -8.70 7.35
N GLY A 147 -20.95 -8.44 6.39
CA GLY A 147 -20.74 -7.43 5.35
C GLY A 147 -20.58 -6.01 5.88
N LEU A 148 -21.44 -5.58 6.81
CA LEU A 148 -21.39 -4.23 7.36
C LEU A 148 -20.10 -3.97 8.19
N PRO A 149 -19.65 -4.85 9.11
CA PRO A 149 -18.35 -4.70 9.75
C PRO A 149 -17.18 -4.63 8.77
N ALA A 150 -17.20 -5.45 7.72
CA ALA A 150 -16.17 -5.42 6.69
C ALA A 150 -16.15 -4.11 5.89
N LEU A 151 -17.32 -3.56 5.57
CA LEU A 151 -17.45 -2.29 4.86
C LEU A 151 -16.92 -1.13 5.72
N ILE A 152 -17.33 -1.08 6.99
CA ILE A 152 -16.85 -0.06 7.94
C ILE A 152 -15.33 -0.17 8.12
N ALA A 153 -14.79 -1.39 8.24
CA ALA A 153 -13.35 -1.60 8.36
C ALA A 153 -12.59 -1.02 7.15
N ALA A 154 -13.04 -1.31 5.93
CA ALA A 154 -12.42 -0.79 4.72
C ALA A 154 -12.49 0.75 4.61
N ALA A 155 -13.61 1.35 5.02
CA ALA A 155 -13.75 2.80 5.07
C ALA A 155 -12.84 3.44 6.12
N LEU A 156 -12.73 2.85 7.31
CA LEU A 156 -11.86 3.35 8.39
C LEU A 156 -10.37 3.24 8.06
N LEU A 157 -9.95 2.25 7.28
CA LEU A 157 -8.57 2.22 6.78
C LEU A 157 -8.23 3.49 5.99
N PHE A 158 -9.17 4.02 5.23
CA PHE A 158 -8.95 5.25 4.46
C PHE A 158 -8.93 6.49 5.36
N VAL A 159 -9.95 6.69 6.21
CA VAL A 159 -10.12 7.96 6.93
C VAL A 159 -9.45 8.00 8.31
N ALA A 160 -9.22 6.86 8.96
CA ALA A 160 -8.69 6.79 10.34
C ALA A 160 -7.23 6.33 10.40
N THR A 161 -6.53 6.31 9.26
CA THR A 161 -5.11 5.95 9.18
C THR A 161 -4.36 6.89 8.24
N ASN A 162 -3.06 6.68 8.13
CA ASN A 162 -2.21 7.44 7.21
C ASN A 162 -2.44 7.14 5.71
N VAL A 163 -3.34 6.22 5.34
CA VAL A 163 -3.73 5.98 3.94
C VAL A 163 -4.25 7.26 3.28
N TYR A 164 -5.06 8.07 4.00
CA TYR A 164 -5.57 9.33 3.47
C TYR A 164 -4.43 10.30 3.10
N PHE A 165 -3.42 10.42 3.97
CA PHE A 165 -2.25 11.26 3.68
C PHE A 165 -1.58 10.87 2.36
N TYR A 166 -1.26 9.57 2.20
CA TYR A 166 -0.57 9.09 1.00
C TYR A 166 -1.45 9.14 -0.25
N ALA A 167 -2.77 8.99 -0.11
CA ALA A 167 -3.69 9.15 -1.23
C ALA A 167 -3.81 10.60 -1.73
N VAL A 168 -3.63 11.59 -0.83
CA VAL A 168 -3.87 13.01 -1.11
C VAL A 168 -2.57 13.78 -1.34
N ARG A 169 -1.59 13.64 -0.43
CA ARG A 169 -0.34 14.41 -0.51
C ARG A 169 0.74 13.71 -1.34
N GLU A 170 0.70 12.37 -1.36
CA GLU A 170 1.73 11.54 -2.00
C GLU A 170 1.09 10.45 -2.90
N PRO A 171 0.18 10.81 -3.85
CA PRO A 171 -0.59 9.83 -4.63
C PRO A 171 0.27 8.94 -5.53
N MET A 172 1.49 9.34 -5.86
CA MET A 172 2.42 8.54 -6.66
C MET A 172 3.29 7.58 -5.83
N MET A 173 3.21 7.63 -4.49
CA MET A 173 3.99 6.74 -3.61
C MET A 173 3.57 5.28 -3.75
N SER A 174 4.55 4.39 -3.69
CA SER A 174 4.38 2.93 -3.85
C SER A 174 3.37 2.30 -2.91
N HIS A 175 3.10 2.90 -1.75
CA HIS A 175 2.23 2.34 -0.72
C HIS A 175 0.76 2.24 -1.14
N ASN A 176 0.24 3.21 -1.92
CA ASN A 176 -1.12 3.15 -2.47
C ASN A 176 -1.30 1.95 -3.41
N TYR A 177 -0.29 1.66 -4.21
CA TYR A 177 -0.25 0.54 -5.16
C TYR A 177 -0.03 -0.80 -4.43
N ALA A 178 0.84 -0.83 -3.43
CA ALA A 178 1.12 -2.02 -2.62
C ALA A 178 -0.10 -2.47 -1.81
N LEU A 179 -0.84 -1.53 -1.21
CA LEU A 179 -2.12 -1.80 -0.53
C LEU A 179 -3.08 -2.60 -1.42
N PHE A 180 -3.25 -2.16 -2.68
CA PHE A 180 -4.07 -2.84 -3.65
C PHE A 180 -3.50 -4.22 -4.03
N LEU A 181 -2.22 -4.28 -4.40
CA LEU A 181 -1.59 -5.51 -4.90
C LEU A 181 -1.54 -6.62 -3.85
N ILE A 182 -1.14 -6.30 -2.62
CA ILE A 182 -1.07 -7.29 -1.52
C ILE A 182 -2.47 -7.76 -1.16
N GLY A 183 -3.43 -6.85 -1.11
CA GLY A 183 -4.82 -7.19 -0.91
C GLY A 183 -5.35 -8.11 -2.01
N LEU A 184 -5.09 -7.79 -3.28
CA LEU A 184 -5.50 -8.59 -4.45
C LEU A 184 -4.86 -9.98 -4.42
N HIS A 185 -3.55 -10.05 -4.15
CA HIS A 185 -2.82 -11.31 -4.04
C HIS A 185 -3.42 -12.22 -2.95
N ALA A 186 -3.66 -11.66 -1.76
CA ALA A 186 -4.28 -12.39 -0.66
C ALA A 186 -5.71 -12.84 -0.98
N TYR A 187 -6.53 -11.98 -1.60
CA TYR A 187 -7.86 -12.33 -2.04
C TYR A 187 -7.85 -13.46 -3.07
N CYS A 188 -7.02 -13.33 -4.12
CA CYS A 188 -6.88 -14.36 -5.15
C CYS A 188 -6.34 -15.67 -4.57
N SER A 189 -5.41 -15.63 -3.60
CA SER A 189 -4.92 -16.82 -2.89
C SER A 189 -6.05 -17.60 -2.23
N LEU A 190 -6.94 -16.91 -1.51
CA LEU A 190 -8.10 -17.54 -0.87
C LEU A 190 -9.09 -18.10 -1.91
N ARG A 191 -9.27 -17.40 -3.04
CA ARG A 191 -10.13 -17.86 -4.15
C ARG A 191 -9.60 -19.12 -4.82
N VAL A 192 -8.28 -19.20 -5.01
CA VAL A 192 -7.63 -20.38 -5.57
C VAL A 192 -7.73 -21.58 -4.63
N LEU A 193 -7.65 -21.36 -3.31
CA LEU A 193 -7.87 -22.41 -2.31
C LEU A 193 -9.30 -22.96 -2.28
N ASP A 194 -10.31 -22.13 -2.64
CA ASP A 194 -11.72 -22.58 -2.66
C ASP A 194 -12.10 -23.32 -3.93
N GLY A 195 -11.49 -22.96 -5.05
CA GLY A 195 -11.78 -23.54 -6.37
C GLY A 195 -11.23 -22.64 -7.48
N PRO A 196 -10.37 -23.17 -8.33
CA PRO A 196 -9.62 -22.39 -9.26
C PRO A 196 -10.51 -21.86 -10.41
N ARG A 197 -10.51 -20.53 -10.60
CA ARG A 197 -10.93 -19.88 -11.83
C ARG A 197 -9.71 -19.27 -12.50
N GLY A 198 -9.62 -19.34 -13.84
CA GLY A 198 -8.48 -18.83 -14.59
C GLY A 198 -8.14 -17.38 -14.24
N ALA A 199 -9.14 -16.49 -14.14
CA ALA A 199 -8.92 -15.10 -13.76
C ALA A 199 -8.25 -14.93 -12.37
N HIS A 200 -8.60 -15.77 -11.38
CA HIS A 200 -7.95 -15.68 -10.07
C HIS A 200 -6.50 -16.17 -10.10
N VAL A 201 -6.18 -17.19 -10.90
CA VAL A 201 -4.81 -17.67 -11.09
C VAL A 201 -3.98 -16.61 -11.83
N LEU A 202 -4.51 -16.04 -12.91
CA LEU A 202 -3.86 -14.95 -13.65
C LEU A 202 -3.52 -13.77 -12.72
N LEU A 203 -4.53 -13.27 -11.99
CA LEU A 203 -4.36 -12.12 -11.08
C LEU A 203 -3.44 -12.44 -9.89
N LEU A 204 -3.46 -13.67 -9.39
CA LEU A 204 -2.55 -14.13 -8.32
C LEU A 204 -1.09 -14.05 -8.77
N VAL A 205 -0.79 -14.59 -9.95
CA VAL A 205 0.58 -14.63 -10.49
C VAL A 205 1.04 -13.22 -10.85
N LEU A 206 0.21 -12.46 -11.53
CA LEU A 206 0.53 -11.09 -11.93
C LEU A 206 0.74 -10.17 -10.72
N SER A 207 -0.16 -10.21 -9.74
CA SER A 207 0.01 -9.43 -8.51
C SER A 207 1.26 -9.85 -7.73
N GLY A 208 1.58 -11.15 -7.68
CA GLY A 208 2.80 -11.66 -7.04
C GLY A 208 4.08 -11.12 -7.69
N ALA A 209 4.15 -11.11 -9.02
CA ALA A 209 5.27 -10.53 -9.75
C ALA A 209 5.42 -9.03 -9.50
N LEU A 210 4.31 -8.28 -9.51
CA LEU A 210 4.33 -6.83 -9.33
C LEU A 210 4.59 -6.39 -7.89
N ILE A 211 4.17 -7.15 -6.87
CA ILE A 211 4.41 -6.83 -5.45
C ILE A 211 5.90 -6.59 -5.19
N VAL A 212 6.75 -7.50 -5.63
CA VAL A 212 8.20 -7.42 -5.42
C VAL A 212 8.81 -6.31 -6.27
N LEU A 213 8.30 -6.12 -7.48
CA LEU A 213 8.76 -5.07 -8.38
C LEU A 213 8.32 -3.67 -7.93
N VAL A 214 7.22 -3.53 -7.20
CA VAL A 214 6.77 -2.28 -6.57
C VAL A 214 7.60 -1.97 -5.32
N ARG A 215 7.83 -2.96 -4.47
CA ARG A 215 8.67 -2.84 -3.25
C ARG A 215 9.28 -4.20 -2.91
N GLN A 216 10.59 -4.30 -2.99
CA GLN A 216 11.33 -5.54 -2.74
C GLN A 216 11.05 -6.15 -1.36
N LEU A 217 10.91 -5.31 -0.32
CA LEU A 217 10.58 -5.76 1.05
C LEU A 217 9.24 -6.48 1.15
N ASN A 218 8.33 -6.25 0.22
CA ASN A 218 7.01 -6.89 0.20
C ASN A 218 7.06 -8.36 -0.26
N VAL A 219 8.23 -8.90 -0.62
CA VAL A 219 8.39 -10.31 -1.00
C VAL A 219 7.82 -11.28 0.04
N PHE A 220 7.90 -10.94 1.32
CA PHE A 220 7.38 -11.79 2.40
C PHE A 220 5.84 -11.90 2.36
N SER A 221 5.12 -10.96 1.76
CA SER A 221 3.67 -11.05 1.59
C SER A 221 3.27 -12.20 0.65
N LEU A 222 4.17 -12.65 -0.23
CA LEU A 222 3.97 -13.82 -1.09
C LEU A 222 3.85 -15.12 -0.30
N LEU A 223 4.27 -15.14 0.96
CA LEU A 223 4.07 -16.29 1.86
C LEU A 223 2.62 -16.43 2.33
N PHE A 224 1.77 -15.42 2.14
CA PHE A 224 0.39 -15.43 2.60
C PHE A 224 -0.38 -16.71 2.24
N PRO A 225 -0.42 -17.18 0.97
CA PRO A 225 -1.18 -18.39 0.62
C PRO A 225 -0.67 -19.65 1.31
N LEU A 226 0.62 -19.78 1.53
CA LEU A 226 1.23 -20.94 2.20
C LEU A 226 0.91 -20.96 3.70
N LEU A 227 1.02 -19.80 4.34
CA LEU A 227 0.76 -19.63 5.76
C LEU A 227 -0.74 -19.78 6.09
N VAL A 228 -1.62 -19.16 5.29
CA VAL A 228 -3.06 -19.23 5.52
C VAL A 228 -3.64 -20.60 5.22
N ALA A 229 -3.03 -21.39 4.33
CA ALA A 229 -3.40 -22.76 4.06
C ALA A 229 -3.35 -23.63 5.33
N GLY A 230 -2.35 -23.45 6.18
CA GLY A 230 -2.27 -24.05 7.51
C GLY A 230 -1.99 -25.56 7.57
N SER A 231 -1.96 -26.28 6.43
CA SER A 231 -1.58 -27.68 6.35
C SER A 231 -0.93 -28.02 5.01
N LYS A 232 -0.09 -29.09 5.00
CA LYS A 232 0.60 -29.57 3.80
C LYS A 232 -0.38 -29.94 2.69
N ASP A 233 -1.51 -30.56 3.01
CA ASP A 233 -2.50 -30.98 2.01
C ASP A 233 -3.17 -29.79 1.35
N ARG A 234 -3.48 -28.72 2.10
CA ARG A 234 -4.01 -27.48 1.53
C ARG A 234 -2.99 -26.72 0.70
N VAL A 235 -1.72 -26.76 1.08
CA VAL A 235 -0.63 -26.22 0.25
C VAL A 235 -0.53 -27.01 -1.07
N ARG A 236 -0.58 -28.34 -1.02
CA ARG A 236 -0.63 -29.18 -2.24
C ARG A 236 -1.84 -28.85 -3.09
N LEU A 237 -3.03 -28.71 -2.48
CA LEU A 237 -4.24 -28.31 -3.18
C LEU A 237 -4.10 -26.95 -3.86
N PHE A 238 -3.49 -25.97 -3.18
CA PHE A 238 -3.25 -24.64 -3.75
C PHE A 238 -2.42 -24.71 -5.04
N PHE A 239 -1.30 -25.43 -5.03
CA PHE A 239 -0.47 -25.60 -6.21
C PHE A 239 -1.15 -26.43 -7.30
N SER A 240 -1.85 -27.51 -6.95
CA SER A 240 -2.65 -28.30 -7.89
C SER A 240 -3.70 -27.43 -8.59
N ASN A 241 -4.38 -26.57 -7.84
CA ASN A 241 -5.36 -25.64 -8.39
C ASN A 241 -4.75 -24.61 -9.35
N ILE A 242 -3.56 -24.09 -9.06
CA ILE A 242 -2.83 -23.19 -9.98
C ILE A 242 -2.47 -23.96 -11.26
N LEU A 243 -1.87 -25.13 -11.15
CA LEU A 243 -1.43 -25.93 -12.28
C LEU A 243 -2.61 -26.40 -13.16
N SER A 244 -3.80 -26.62 -12.57
CA SER A 244 -5.00 -26.97 -13.34
C SER A 244 -5.47 -25.86 -14.30
N LYS A 245 -4.96 -24.63 -14.14
CA LYS A 245 -5.27 -23.46 -14.99
C LYS A 245 -4.03 -22.99 -15.74
N HIS A 246 -3.36 -23.92 -16.41
CA HIS A 246 -2.07 -23.71 -17.09
C HIS A 246 -2.06 -22.51 -18.05
N ALA A 247 -3.10 -22.31 -18.87
CA ALA A 247 -3.18 -21.16 -19.76
C ALA A 247 -3.13 -19.82 -18.97
N SER A 248 -3.88 -19.71 -17.89
CA SER A 248 -3.88 -18.50 -17.04
C SER A 248 -2.57 -18.35 -16.27
N LEU A 249 -1.94 -19.45 -15.86
CA LEU A 249 -0.63 -19.45 -15.23
C LEU A 249 0.44 -18.93 -16.21
N ILE A 250 0.48 -19.47 -17.42
CA ILE A 250 1.45 -19.06 -18.47
C ILE A 250 1.23 -17.58 -18.81
N SER A 251 -0.02 -17.16 -19.05
CA SER A 251 -0.33 -15.76 -19.33
C SER A 251 0.08 -14.83 -18.19
N GLY A 252 -0.18 -15.24 -16.92
CA GLY A 252 0.21 -14.46 -15.74
C GLY A 252 1.74 -14.35 -15.60
N LEU A 253 2.46 -15.43 -15.85
CA LEU A 253 3.92 -15.43 -15.87
C LEU A 253 4.47 -14.55 -17.02
N ALA A 254 3.96 -14.70 -18.23
CA ALA A 254 4.40 -13.89 -19.36
C ALA A 254 4.20 -12.39 -19.14
N LEU A 255 3.00 -11.99 -18.69
CA LEU A 255 2.68 -10.59 -18.40
C LEU A 255 3.45 -10.06 -17.19
N GLY A 256 3.63 -10.88 -16.14
CA GLY A 256 4.37 -10.48 -14.95
C GLY A 256 5.88 -10.41 -15.17
N MET A 257 6.44 -11.29 -16.00
CA MET A 257 7.87 -11.31 -16.29
C MET A 257 8.32 -10.25 -17.30
N LEU A 258 7.41 -9.69 -18.10
CA LEU A 258 7.77 -8.62 -19.03
C LEU A 258 8.38 -7.38 -18.32
N PRO A 259 7.74 -6.79 -17.30
CA PRO A 259 8.36 -5.69 -16.57
C PRO A 259 9.62 -6.13 -15.80
N TRP A 260 9.71 -7.38 -15.33
CA TRP A 260 10.95 -7.90 -14.75
C TRP A 260 12.08 -7.97 -15.74
N ALA A 261 11.84 -8.44 -16.96
CA ALA A 261 12.86 -8.49 -18.01
C ALA A 261 13.39 -7.08 -18.32
N LEU A 262 12.52 -6.08 -18.44
CA LEU A 262 12.92 -4.68 -18.62
C LEU A 262 13.76 -4.17 -17.45
N GLN A 263 13.37 -4.47 -16.21
CA GLN A 263 14.14 -4.09 -15.03
C GLN A 263 15.51 -4.76 -14.98
N MET A 264 15.59 -6.05 -15.34
CA MET A 264 16.86 -6.79 -15.37
C MET A 264 17.78 -6.28 -16.49
N ILE A 265 17.24 -5.93 -17.66
CA ILE A 265 17.99 -5.29 -18.75
C ILE A 265 18.59 -3.95 -18.26
N TYR A 266 17.79 -3.12 -17.60
CA TYR A 266 18.26 -1.86 -17.04
C TYR A 266 19.37 -2.07 -16.01
N TRP A 267 19.20 -2.99 -15.07
CA TRP A 267 20.22 -3.30 -14.06
C TRP A 267 21.49 -3.82 -14.69
N HIS A 268 21.37 -4.75 -15.66
CA HIS A 268 22.54 -5.26 -16.36
C HIS A 268 23.29 -4.16 -17.14
N TRP A 269 22.54 -3.27 -17.79
CA TRP A 269 23.12 -2.13 -18.49
C TRP A 269 23.83 -1.17 -17.55
N THR A 270 23.30 -0.91 -16.35
CA THR A 270 23.85 0.06 -15.40
C THR A 270 24.95 -0.54 -14.51
N THR A 271 24.80 -1.79 -14.07
CA THR A 271 25.67 -2.41 -13.03
C THR A 271 26.49 -3.60 -13.50
N GLY A 272 26.17 -4.16 -14.67
CA GLY A 272 26.69 -5.46 -15.13
C GLY A 272 25.99 -6.68 -14.51
N GLU A 273 25.08 -6.48 -13.53
CA GLU A 273 24.36 -7.53 -12.81
C GLU A 273 22.90 -7.59 -13.27
N ALA A 274 22.37 -8.79 -13.53
CA ALA A 274 20.95 -8.92 -13.91
C ALA A 274 19.99 -8.66 -12.76
N ILE A 275 20.41 -8.89 -11.53
CA ILE A 275 19.64 -8.61 -10.29
C ILE A 275 20.58 -7.87 -9.33
N THR A 276 20.15 -6.71 -8.86
CA THR A 276 20.96 -5.91 -7.93
C THR A 276 20.08 -5.28 -6.83
N PHE A 277 20.69 -5.10 -5.66
CA PHE A 277 20.06 -4.35 -4.58
C PHE A 277 20.49 -2.88 -4.70
N THR A 278 19.62 -2.08 -5.31
CA THR A 278 19.91 -0.70 -5.71
C THR A 278 20.29 0.22 -4.55
N TYR A 279 19.62 0.08 -3.40
CA TYR A 279 19.94 0.84 -2.19
C TYR A 279 21.33 0.52 -1.64
N GLY A 280 21.76 -0.74 -1.71
CA GLY A 280 23.10 -1.17 -1.31
C GLY A 280 24.21 -0.52 -2.16
N LYS A 281 23.93 -0.19 -3.44
CA LYS A 281 24.88 0.56 -4.29
C LYS A 281 25.08 2.00 -3.82
N LYS A 282 24.14 2.55 -3.04
CA LYS A 282 24.24 3.87 -2.38
C LYS A 282 24.79 3.77 -0.95
N GLY A 283 25.05 2.58 -0.44
CA GLY A 283 25.45 2.36 0.95
C GLY A 283 24.29 2.35 1.95
N GLU A 284 23.04 2.29 1.47
CA GLU A 284 21.84 2.19 2.30
C GLU A 284 21.46 0.72 2.49
N GLY A 285 21.04 0.34 3.69
CA GLY A 285 20.73 -1.06 3.95
C GLY A 285 20.22 -1.35 5.35
N PHE A 286 20.36 -2.61 5.76
CA PHE A 286 19.92 -3.09 7.07
C PHE A 286 21.09 -3.03 8.06
N GLU A 287 20.85 -2.39 9.21
CA GLU A 287 21.75 -2.30 10.36
C GLU A 287 21.20 -3.18 11.49
N TRP A 288 21.44 -4.50 11.39
CA TRP A 288 20.89 -5.49 12.32
C TRP A 288 21.40 -5.33 13.75
N ASP A 289 22.58 -4.75 13.94
CA ASP A 289 23.19 -4.42 15.23
C ASP A 289 22.61 -3.15 15.88
N LYS A 290 21.86 -2.33 15.10
CA LYS A 290 21.27 -1.07 15.55
C LYS A 290 19.75 -1.06 15.47
N MET A 291 19.12 -2.21 15.57
CA MET A 291 17.65 -2.30 15.50
C MET A 291 16.96 -1.43 16.53
N VAL A 292 15.91 -0.75 16.09
CA VAL A 292 15.11 0.16 16.93
C VAL A 292 13.60 -0.18 16.92
N PRO A 293 13.19 -1.41 17.31
CA PRO A 293 11.82 -1.87 17.19
C PRO A 293 10.80 -1.00 17.94
N GLY A 294 11.21 -0.44 19.09
CA GLY A 294 10.36 0.48 19.86
C GLY A 294 10.06 1.78 19.12
N LEU A 295 11.07 2.34 18.45
CA LEU A 295 10.90 3.61 17.73
C LEU A 295 10.03 3.47 16.47
N VAL A 296 10.12 2.36 15.75
CA VAL A 296 9.26 2.08 14.59
C VAL A 296 7.78 2.08 14.98
N VAL A 297 7.46 1.65 16.19
CA VAL A 297 6.07 1.54 16.68
C VAL A 297 5.64 2.78 17.43
N LEU A 298 6.49 3.30 18.34
CA LEU A 298 6.15 4.33 19.31
C LEU A 298 7.02 5.59 19.20
N GLY A 299 7.87 5.71 18.17
CA GLY A 299 8.71 6.90 18.00
C GLY A 299 7.89 8.14 17.62
N VAL A 300 8.31 9.31 18.09
CA VAL A 300 7.68 10.57 17.73
C VAL A 300 7.87 10.89 16.24
N ARG A 301 8.98 10.44 15.64
CA ARG A 301 9.21 10.51 14.18
C ARG A 301 8.56 9.30 13.51
N ASN A 302 7.38 9.49 12.94
CA ASN A 302 6.65 8.49 12.14
C ASN A 302 6.31 7.17 12.85
N GLY A 303 6.30 7.08 14.19
CA GLY A 303 5.94 5.86 14.90
C GLY A 303 4.55 5.35 14.50
N TRP A 304 4.46 4.08 14.11
CA TRP A 304 3.24 3.52 13.51
C TRP A 304 1.99 3.74 14.36
N LEU A 305 2.03 3.36 15.64
CA LEU A 305 0.86 3.44 16.54
C LEU A 305 0.63 4.86 17.06
N VAL A 306 1.62 5.74 16.99
CA VAL A 306 1.49 7.15 17.40
C VAL A 306 0.59 7.90 16.41
N TYR A 307 0.83 7.71 15.12
CA TYR A 307 0.10 8.39 14.05
C TYR A 307 -1.11 7.61 13.53
N THR A 308 -1.25 6.34 13.92
CA THR A 308 -2.39 5.50 13.58
C THR A 308 -2.90 4.74 14.81
N PRO A 309 -3.40 5.45 15.87
CA PRO A 309 -3.74 4.83 17.14
C PRO A 309 -4.88 3.80 17.06
N LEU A 310 -5.71 3.84 16.01
CA LEU A 310 -6.69 2.79 15.72
C LEU A 310 -6.02 1.41 15.64
N MET A 311 -4.78 1.33 15.17
CA MET A 311 -4.05 0.07 15.01
C MET A 311 -3.69 -0.59 16.34
N ILE A 312 -3.69 0.12 17.46
CA ILE A 312 -3.54 -0.47 18.80
C ILE A 312 -4.67 -1.49 19.07
N ALA A 313 -5.91 -1.08 18.83
CA ALA A 313 -7.07 -1.95 19.01
C ALA A 313 -7.11 -3.09 17.98
N VAL A 314 -6.69 -2.81 16.74
CA VAL A 314 -6.58 -3.81 15.67
C VAL A 314 -5.55 -4.88 16.03
N MET A 315 -4.35 -4.48 16.50
CA MET A 315 -3.29 -5.42 16.92
C MET A 315 -3.70 -6.23 18.15
N THR A 316 -4.39 -5.63 19.10
CA THR A 316 -4.94 -6.35 20.26
C THR A 316 -5.92 -7.45 19.81
N MET A 317 -6.82 -7.15 18.89
CA MET A 317 -7.74 -8.15 18.31
C MET A 317 -6.98 -9.22 17.52
N LEU A 318 -6.00 -8.83 16.73
CA LEU A 318 -5.17 -9.73 15.92
C LEU A 318 -4.41 -10.74 16.80
N ILE A 319 -3.72 -10.26 17.83
CA ILE A 319 -2.97 -11.09 18.79
C ILE A 319 -3.92 -12.05 19.50
N ARG A 320 -5.06 -11.56 20.01
CA ARG A 320 -6.07 -12.39 20.67
C ARG A 320 -6.54 -13.53 19.75
N ARG A 321 -6.85 -13.24 18.49
CA ARG A 321 -7.31 -14.24 17.51
C ARG A 321 -6.20 -15.21 17.10
N ALA A 322 -4.97 -14.74 17.03
CA ALA A 322 -3.80 -15.60 16.76
C ALA A 322 -3.57 -16.61 17.90
N TRP A 323 -3.70 -16.19 19.17
CA TRP A 323 -3.65 -17.08 20.34
C TRP A 323 -4.78 -18.11 20.36
N GLN A 324 -5.96 -17.74 19.86
CA GLN A 324 -7.08 -18.68 19.67
C GLN A 324 -6.84 -19.69 18.53
N GLY A 325 -5.70 -19.66 17.87
CA GLY A 325 -5.34 -20.60 16.81
C GLY A 325 -5.98 -20.30 15.45
N ILE A 326 -6.53 -19.10 15.24
CA ILE A 326 -7.16 -18.70 13.98
C ILE A 326 -6.07 -18.50 12.91
N ALA A 327 -6.02 -19.37 11.90
CA ALA A 327 -4.95 -19.38 10.89
C ALA A 327 -4.76 -18.03 10.17
N PRO A 328 -5.80 -17.34 9.66
CA PRO A 328 -5.62 -16.00 9.08
C PRO A 328 -5.00 -14.99 10.05
N ALA A 329 -5.36 -15.02 11.33
CA ALA A 329 -4.79 -14.14 12.33
C ALA A 329 -3.30 -14.41 12.56
N ARG A 330 -2.90 -15.68 12.65
CA ARG A 330 -1.48 -16.06 12.78
C ARG A 330 -0.67 -15.63 11.55
N THR A 331 -1.23 -15.81 10.35
CA THR A 331 -0.61 -15.40 9.10
C THR A 331 -0.38 -13.89 9.06
N VAL A 332 -1.42 -13.09 9.33
CA VAL A 332 -1.33 -11.62 9.31
C VAL A 332 -0.38 -11.14 10.41
N LEU A 333 -0.44 -11.72 11.62
CA LEU A 333 0.46 -11.36 12.72
C LEU A 333 1.93 -11.64 12.34
N LEU A 334 2.23 -12.81 11.76
CA LEU A 334 3.59 -13.17 11.35
C LEU A 334 4.12 -12.19 10.29
N LEU A 335 3.32 -11.88 9.26
CA LEU A 335 3.72 -10.92 8.22
C LEU A 335 3.91 -9.52 8.79
N THR A 336 3.07 -9.09 9.72
CA THR A 336 3.23 -7.80 10.40
C THR A 336 4.50 -7.77 11.25
N CYS A 337 4.82 -8.84 11.97
CA CYS A 337 6.05 -8.95 12.75
C CYS A 337 7.30 -8.94 11.86
N ILE A 338 7.28 -9.66 10.73
CA ILE A 338 8.40 -9.64 9.76
C ILE A 338 8.62 -8.20 9.25
N THR A 339 7.56 -7.53 8.83
CA THR A 339 7.62 -6.14 8.35
C THR A 339 8.16 -5.20 9.43
N TRP A 340 7.69 -5.33 10.66
CA TRP A 340 8.16 -4.56 11.80
C TRP A 340 9.66 -4.76 12.08
N LEU A 341 10.14 -6.01 12.08
CA LEU A 341 11.55 -6.31 12.30
C LEU A 341 12.44 -5.78 11.17
N LEU A 342 12.01 -5.91 9.92
CA LEU A 342 12.74 -5.39 8.76
C LEU A 342 12.89 -3.86 8.83
N TYR A 343 11.80 -3.14 9.11
CA TYR A 343 11.89 -1.69 9.26
C TYR A 343 12.68 -1.27 10.51
N SER A 344 12.69 -2.10 11.56
CA SER A 344 13.50 -1.82 12.76
C SER A 344 15.00 -1.90 12.50
N ALA A 345 15.41 -2.68 11.50
CA ALA A 345 16.79 -2.81 11.08
C ALA A 345 17.15 -1.88 9.90
N TRP A 346 16.17 -1.20 9.29
CA TRP A 346 16.44 -0.32 8.17
C TRP A 346 17.15 0.95 8.63
N TRP A 347 18.25 1.37 7.97
CA TRP A 347 19.09 2.51 8.35
C TRP A 347 18.29 3.79 8.61
N SER A 348 17.26 4.05 7.80
CA SER A 348 16.29 5.13 7.99
C SER A 348 14.96 4.56 8.46
N TRP A 349 14.92 4.03 9.69
CA TRP A 349 13.77 3.33 10.27
C TRP A 349 12.45 4.12 10.19
N HIS A 350 12.52 5.45 10.26
CA HIS A 350 11.35 6.34 10.15
C HIS A 350 10.92 6.63 8.70
N LEU A 351 11.66 6.13 7.70
CA LEU A 351 11.39 6.26 6.26
C LEU A 351 11.34 7.71 5.74
N GLY A 352 12.10 8.64 6.35
CA GLY A 352 12.18 10.03 5.91
C GLY A 352 10.91 10.83 6.13
N SER A 353 10.71 11.86 5.29
CA SER A 353 9.52 12.71 5.34
C SER A 353 8.25 11.92 4.99
N GLY A 354 7.22 12.08 5.81
CA GLY A 354 5.93 11.40 5.65
C GLY A 354 5.13 11.43 6.95
N TYR A 355 3.85 11.14 6.88
CA TYR A 355 2.95 11.12 8.02
C TYR A 355 2.74 9.67 8.50
N GLY A 356 3.26 9.35 9.66
CA GLY A 356 3.24 8.01 10.25
C GLY A 356 4.07 7.00 9.44
N HIS A 357 4.20 5.78 9.98
CA HIS A 357 5.07 4.78 9.37
C HIS A 357 4.46 4.16 8.12
N ARG A 358 4.80 4.71 6.96
CA ARG A 358 4.23 4.36 5.65
C ARG A 358 4.38 2.88 5.26
N GLY A 359 5.42 2.21 5.74
CA GLY A 359 5.67 0.81 5.39
C GLY A 359 4.59 -0.17 5.85
N PHE A 360 3.78 0.16 6.86
CA PHE A 360 2.68 -0.69 7.30
C PHE A 360 1.41 -0.56 6.44
N ILE A 361 1.27 0.52 5.65
CA ILE A 361 0.15 0.69 4.72
C ILE A 361 0.05 -0.50 3.76
N ASP A 362 1.19 -1.05 3.35
CA ASP A 362 1.27 -2.18 2.44
C ASP A 362 0.47 -3.40 2.96
N LEU A 363 0.39 -3.57 4.28
CA LEU A 363 -0.34 -4.67 4.93
C LEU A 363 -1.77 -4.32 5.37
N TYR A 364 -2.24 -3.08 5.20
CA TYR A 364 -3.53 -2.67 5.73
C TYR A 364 -4.71 -3.43 5.12
N ALA A 365 -4.60 -3.90 3.88
CA ALA A 365 -5.62 -4.78 3.31
C ALA A 365 -5.78 -6.07 4.13
N LEU A 366 -4.70 -6.63 4.67
CA LEU A 366 -4.74 -7.79 5.55
C LEU A 366 -5.24 -7.42 6.96
N LEU A 367 -4.86 -6.25 7.46
CA LEU A 367 -5.29 -5.72 8.77
C LEU A 367 -6.77 -5.29 8.78
N ALA A 368 -7.42 -5.15 7.61
CA ALA A 368 -8.87 -5.00 7.51
C ALA A 368 -9.62 -6.17 8.16
N VAL A 369 -9.05 -7.38 8.15
CA VAL A 369 -9.68 -8.57 8.73
C VAL A 369 -9.82 -8.46 10.26
N PRO A 370 -8.74 -8.23 11.06
CA PRO A 370 -8.90 -8.03 12.49
C PRO A 370 -9.68 -6.76 12.85
N LEU A 371 -9.63 -5.69 12.06
CA LEU A 371 -10.46 -4.51 12.24
C LEU A 371 -11.95 -4.86 12.09
N ALA A 372 -12.33 -5.64 11.09
CA ALA A 372 -13.70 -6.08 10.92
C ALA A 372 -14.17 -7.01 12.07
N TRP A 373 -13.30 -7.88 12.59
CA TRP A 373 -13.61 -8.67 13.80
C TRP A 373 -13.85 -7.79 15.03
N LEU A 374 -13.04 -6.73 15.19
CA LEU A 374 -13.21 -5.76 16.27
C LEU A 374 -14.57 -5.06 16.16
N ILE A 375 -14.89 -4.54 14.98
CA ILE A 375 -16.17 -3.86 14.72
C ILE A 375 -17.34 -4.81 14.95
N GLN A 376 -17.26 -6.04 14.45
CA GLN A 376 -18.30 -7.05 14.66
C GLN A 376 -18.50 -7.37 16.15
N ALA A 377 -17.40 -7.46 16.90
CA ALA A 377 -17.48 -7.68 18.36
C ALA A 377 -18.12 -6.50 19.09
N VAL A 378 -17.82 -5.26 18.70
CA VAL A 378 -18.47 -4.06 19.26
C VAL A 378 -19.97 -4.02 18.89
N MET A 379 -20.30 -4.32 17.65
CA MET A 379 -21.71 -4.33 17.16
C MET A 379 -22.56 -5.40 17.85
N SER A 380 -21.98 -6.45 18.40
CA SER A 380 -22.67 -7.47 19.20
C SER A 380 -22.88 -7.05 20.66
N ARG A 381 -22.37 -5.91 21.10
CA ARG A 381 -22.53 -5.37 22.46
C ARG A 381 -23.75 -4.46 22.57
N GLY A 382 -24.08 -4.09 23.80
CA GLY A 382 -25.17 -3.15 24.10
C GLY A 382 -24.90 -1.74 23.54
N LEU A 383 -25.93 -0.89 23.55
CA LEU A 383 -25.94 0.44 22.95
C LEU A 383 -24.79 1.32 23.47
N ILE A 384 -24.53 1.32 24.78
CA ILE A 384 -23.46 2.14 25.39
C ILE A 384 -22.10 1.83 24.75
N TRP A 385 -21.75 0.55 24.59
CA TRP A 385 -20.48 0.15 23.96
C TRP A 385 -20.36 0.59 22.51
N ARG A 386 -21.49 0.50 21.75
CA ARG A 386 -21.53 0.97 20.34
C ARG A 386 -21.36 2.48 20.25
N MET A 387 -22.04 3.23 21.12
CA MET A 387 -21.92 4.70 21.19
C MET A 387 -20.49 5.12 21.57
N THR A 388 -19.93 4.53 22.63
CA THR A 388 -18.54 4.81 23.04
C THR A 388 -17.55 4.54 21.90
N ALA A 389 -17.66 3.39 21.23
CA ALA A 389 -16.80 3.06 20.09
C ALA A 389 -16.98 4.04 18.91
N ALA A 390 -18.23 4.44 18.62
CA ALA A 390 -18.50 5.41 17.55
C ALA A 390 -17.87 6.78 17.89
N ILE A 391 -18.03 7.28 19.10
CA ILE A 391 -17.43 8.54 19.56
C ILE A 391 -15.90 8.45 19.49
N THR A 392 -15.32 7.34 19.97
CA THR A 392 -13.86 7.11 19.90
C THR A 392 -13.37 7.14 18.46
N VAL A 393 -14.06 6.44 17.53
CA VAL A 393 -13.69 6.41 16.11
C VAL A 393 -13.79 7.80 15.48
N ILE A 394 -14.87 8.55 15.78
CA ILE A 394 -15.02 9.93 15.28
C ILE A 394 -13.87 10.81 15.79
N ALA A 395 -13.53 10.73 17.08
CA ALA A 395 -12.41 11.48 17.65
C ALA A 395 -11.07 11.10 17.01
N LEU A 396 -10.84 9.79 16.75
CA LEU A 396 -9.62 9.34 16.05
C LEU A 396 -9.56 9.82 14.60
N VAL A 397 -10.68 9.84 13.89
CA VAL A 397 -10.74 10.38 12.53
C VAL A 397 -10.46 11.89 12.53
N GLN A 398 -11.09 12.65 13.44
CA GLN A 398 -10.85 14.09 13.57
C GLN A 398 -9.38 14.39 13.89
N LEU A 399 -8.81 13.66 14.85
CA LEU A 399 -7.40 13.78 15.21
C LEU A 399 -6.49 13.48 14.00
N ASN A 400 -6.73 12.36 13.30
CA ASN A 400 -5.95 11.97 12.15
C ASN A 400 -6.01 13.04 11.03
N MET A 401 -7.21 13.51 10.70
CA MET A 401 -7.39 14.54 9.67
C MET A 401 -6.76 15.87 10.07
N GLY A 402 -6.96 16.32 11.31
CA GLY A 402 -6.38 17.56 11.80
C GLY A 402 -4.85 17.53 11.85
N LEU A 403 -4.25 16.39 12.22
CA LEU A 403 -2.80 16.24 12.19
C LEU A 403 -2.26 16.16 10.76
N ILE A 404 -2.98 15.52 9.81
CA ILE A 404 -2.61 15.48 8.39
C ILE A 404 -2.65 16.89 7.78
N GLU A 405 -3.64 17.71 8.13
CA GLU A 405 -3.75 19.08 7.64
C GLU A 405 -2.56 19.94 8.10
N ARG A 406 -2.13 19.75 9.35
CA ARG A 406 -1.01 20.48 9.96
C ARG A 406 0.36 19.92 9.64
N TYR A 407 0.40 18.72 8.99
CA TYR A 407 1.66 18.06 8.72
C TYR A 407 2.61 18.95 7.91
N ASP A 408 3.84 19.04 8.41
CA ASP A 408 4.99 19.63 7.72
C ASP A 408 6.10 18.56 7.60
N TRP A 409 6.86 18.58 6.51
CA TRP A 409 8.00 17.70 6.25
C TRP A 409 9.03 17.67 7.39
N PHE A 410 9.13 18.75 8.15
CA PHE A 410 9.94 18.93 9.34
C PHE A 410 9.61 17.91 10.46
N TRP A 411 8.40 17.30 10.51
CA TRP A 411 8.04 16.30 11.52
C TRP A 411 8.89 15.02 11.47
N SER A 412 9.66 14.81 10.44
CA SER A 412 10.61 13.70 10.32
C SER A 412 12.03 14.04 10.82
N TRP A 413 12.31 15.27 11.17
CA TRP A 413 13.63 15.73 11.60
C TRP A 413 13.91 15.45 13.08
N GLU A 414 15.18 15.55 13.47
CA GLU A 414 15.64 15.28 14.83
C GLU A 414 15.03 16.23 15.88
N ASP A 415 14.75 17.46 15.49
CA ASP A 415 14.10 18.48 16.32
C ASP A 415 12.61 18.22 16.56
N TRP A 416 12.00 17.23 15.88
CA TRP A 416 10.62 16.85 16.13
C TRP A 416 10.51 16.06 17.43
N THR A 417 9.90 16.66 18.46
CA THR A 417 9.83 16.12 19.81
C THR A 417 8.39 15.82 20.23
N TRP A 418 8.23 15.00 21.27
CA TRP A 418 6.92 14.73 21.88
C TRP A 418 6.19 16.01 22.30
N LYS A 419 6.92 17.02 22.81
CA LYS A 419 6.33 18.32 23.20
C LYS A 419 5.66 18.96 21.97
N ARG A 420 6.36 19.05 20.85
CA ARG A 420 5.81 19.62 19.61
C ARG A 420 4.61 18.83 19.07
N LEU A 421 4.66 17.51 19.13
CA LEU A 421 3.53 16.68 18.73
C LEU A 421 2.31 16.94 19.64
N PHE A 422 2.49 17.00 20.97
CA PHE A 422 1.40 17.30 21.90
C PHE A 422 0.82 18.71 21.70
N GLU A 423 1.61 19.70 21.34
CA GLU A 423 1.14 21.02 20.94
C GLU A 423 0.21 20.94 19.73
N GLN A 424 0.61 20.20 18.66
CA GLN A 424 -0.26 19.97 17.50
C GLN A 424 -1.54 19.21 17.86
N VAL A 425 -1.46 18.17 18.67
CA VAL A 425 -2.63 17.43 19.15
C VAL A 425 -3.57 18.35 19.92
N SER A 426 -3.02 19.17 20.82
CA SER A 426 -3.81 20.15 21.59
C SER A 426 -4.53 21.13 20.68
N ASP A 427 -3.85 21.68 19.68
CA ASP A 427 -4.42 22.62 18.72
C ASP A 427 -5.54 21.99 17.89
N VAL A 428 -5.38 20.73 17.47
CA VAL A 428 -6.47 19.99 16.78
C VAL A 428 -7.67 19.81 17.71
N VAL A 429 -7.46 19.48 18.98
CA VAL A 429 -8.55 19.22 19.96
C VAL A 429 -9.31 20.50 20.31
N ILE A 430 -8.62 21.62 20.44
CA ILE A 430 -9.25 22.91 20.80
C ILE A 430 -9.71 23.73 19.57
N GLY A 431 -9.49 23.21 18.34
CA GLY A 431 -9.96 23.82 17.11
C GLY A 431 -9.25 25.12 16.74
N LYS A 432 -7.96 25.24 17.08
CA LYS A 432 -7.10 26.37 16.65
C LYS A 432 -6.55 26.17 15.27
#